data_dc718757d7f9dfd8cd19292a42e712b6
#
_entry.id   dc718757d7f9dfd8cd19292a42e712b6
#
_cell.length_a   1.000
_cell.length_b   1.000
_cell.length_c   1.000
_cell.angle_alpha   90.00
_cell.angle_beta   90.00
_cell.angle_gamma   90.00
#
_symmetry.space_group_name_H-M   'P 1'
#
loop_
_entity.id
_entity.type
_entity.pdbx_description
1 polymer ?
#
loop_
_entity_poly.entity_id
_entity_poly.type
_entity_poly.pdbx_seq_one_letter_code
_entity_poly.pdbx_strand_id
1 'polypeptide(L)'
;VVALNNARNLACSADTLRQGKDLGEVLVVARRKLVQIRKDTTFLNVGSLHTKRGGSLEYLLRKVPGMRYDRVTGRLTYNGKPLVKINLNGSTFMGNNIARALAAMPAEAVSQLKIYDLLSTLEKATGVTDGLQELTLDIQTKAEFNGAVTTNVKAEHGTQGRRNDSALLNWLRSNGESMSLGAASSNLESTTAGNGNYTNMFSIDGTK
;
A
#
# COMPACT_ATOMS: atom_id res chain seq x y z
N VAL A 1 -66.77 -45.01 46.26
CA VAL A 1 -67.08 -43.60 46.19
C VAL A 1 -66.06 -42.88 47.07
N VAL A 2 -64.84 -42.67 46.72
CA VAL A 2 -63.93 -41.62 47.23
C VAL A 2 -62.65 -41.71 46.36
N ALA A 3 -62.48 -40.79 45.50
CA ALA A 3 -61.10 -40.43 45.04
C ALA A 3 -61.19 -39.61 43.76
N LEU A 4 -61.55 -38.38 43.89
CA LEU A 4 -61.33 -37.37 42.79
C LEU A 4 -61.21 -36.01 43.42
N ASN A 5 -60.15 -35.75 44.11
CA ASN A 5 -59.82 -34.36 44.49
C ASN A 5 -58.29 -34.26 44.88
N ASN A 6 -57.41 -34.46 43.94
CA ASN A 6 -56.01 -33.97 44.17
C ASN A 6 -55.22 -33.76 42.90
N ALA A 7 -55.88 -33.19 41.87
CA ALA A 7 -55.20 -32.81 40.65
C ALA A 7 -55.24 -31.31 40.39
N ARG A 8 -55.13 -30.51 41.45
CA ARG A 8 -55.17 -29.03 41.34
C ARG A 8 -54.09 -28.36 42.18
N ASN A 9 -52.87 -28.68 42.04
CA ASN A 9 -51.81 -27.81 42.57
C ASN A 9 -50.42 -28.21 42.03
N LEU A 10 -50.31 -28.48 40.74
CA LEU A 10 -49.07 -28.47 40.04
C LEU A 10 -49.13 -27.47 38.90
N ALA A 11 -49.54 -26.27 39.23
CA ALA A 11 -49.16 -25.10 38.45
C ALA A 11 -47.69 -24.81 38.81
N CYS A 12 -46.82 -25.64 38.28
CA CYS A 12 -45.41 -25.34 38.23
C CYS A 12 -45.29 -24.02 37.46
N SER A 13 -44.95 -22.96 38.17
CA SER A 13 -44.71 -21.63 37.58
C SER A 13 -43.61 -21.72 36.55
N ALA A 14 -44.00 -21.92 35.31
CA ALA A 14 -43.09 -21.85 34.15
C ALA A 14 -42.65 -20.41 33.84
N ASP A 15 -42.90 -19.50 34.78
CA ASP A 15 -42.58 -18.09 34.57
C ASP A 15 -41.16 -17.66 35.01
N THR A 16 -40.39 -18.59 35.60
CA THR A 16 -39.05 -18.26 36.06
C THR A 16 -37.97 -18.51 35.00
N LEU A 17 -38.32 -19.03 33.83
CA LEU A 17 -37.36 -19.31 32.75
C LEU A 17 -37.41 -18.33 31.60
N ARG A 18 -38.15 -17.22 31.71
CA ARG A 18 -38.26 -16.21 30.65
C ARG A 18 -37.55 -14.88 30.93
N GLN A 19 -36.73 -14.77 31.95
CA GLN A 19 -35.77 -13.71 32.05
C GLN A 19 -34.46 -14.14 31.37
N GLY A 20 -34.50 -14.49 30.11
CA GLY A 20 -33.35 -14.40 29.23
C GLY A 20 -32.99 -12.94 29.19
N LYS A 21 -31.95 -12.57 29.95
CA LYS A 21 -31.30 -11.27 29.82
C LYS A 21 -30.87 -11.17 28.36
N ASP A 22 -31.53 -10.32 27.59
CA ASP A 22 -31.12 -10.00 26.23
C ASP A 22 -29.71 -9.45 26.33
N LEU A 23 -28.74 -10.32 26.07
CA LEU A 23 -27.35 -9.93 25.93
C LEU A 23 -27.30 -9.17 24.60
N GLY A 24 -27.32 -7.85 24.67
CA GLY A 24 -27.21 -7.00 23.50
C GLY A 24 -26.09 -7.52 22.62
N GLU A 25 -26.31 -7.53 21.33
CA GLU A 25 -25.37 -7.96 20.32
C GLU A 25 -23.99 -7.34 20.57
N VAL A 26 -23.02 -8.14 21.01
CA VAL A 26 -21.65 -7.71 21.17
C VAL A 26 -21.01 -7.65 19.79
N LEU A 27 -21.08 -6.48 19.16
CA LEU A 27 -20.38 -6.23 17.91
C LEU A 27 -18.86 -6.26 18.17
N VAL A 28 -18.25 -7.41 18.00
CA VAL A 28 -16.79 -7.53 18.08
C VAL A 28 -16.18 -6.94 16.81
N VAL A 29 -15.87 -5.65 16.86
CA VAL A 29 -15.13 -5.00 15.78
C VAL A 29 -13.66 -5.40 15.91
N ALA A 30 -13.26 -6.45 15.20
CA ALA A 30 -11.85 -6.83 15.11
C ALA A 30 -11.08 -5.78 14.32
N ARG A 31 -10.36 -4.88 14.99
CA ARG A 31 -9.42 -3.97 14.32
C ARG A 31 -8.25 -4.79 13.79
N ARG A 32 -8.07 -4.83 12.48
CA ARG A 32 -6.90 -5.46 11.87
C ARG A 32 -5.64 -4.73 12.33
N LYS A 33 -4.68 -5.48 12.84
CA LYS A 33 -3.37 -4.92 13.24
C LYS A 33 -2.71 -4.31 12.00
N LEU A 34 -2.18 -3.09 12.16
CA LEU A 34 -1.49 -2.38 11.08
C LEU A 34 -0.26 -3.16 10.61
N VAL A 35 0.54 -3.67 11.54
CA VAL A 35 1.77 -4.40 11.28
C VAL A 35 1.62 -5.84 11.74
N GLN A 36 1.94 -6.78 10.87
CA GLN A 36 2.04 -8.21 11.17
C GLN A 36 3.35 -8.73 10.63
N ILE A 37 4.16 -9.34 11.48
CA ILE A 37 5.42 -9.96 11.09
C ILE A 37 5.21 -11.47 11.03
N ARG A 38 5.53 -12.08 9.89
CA ARG A 38 5.48 -13.53 9.68
C ARG A 38 6.79 -13.97 9.06
N LYS A 39 7.57 -14.76 9.80
CA LYS A 39 8.93 -15.13 9.41
C LYS A 39 9.73 -13.87 9.03
N ASP A 40 10.28 -13.81 7.83
CA ASP A 40 11.12 -12.71 7.34
C ASP A 40 10.32 -11.62 6.59
N THR A 41 9.00 -11.72 6.60
CA THR A 41 8.13 -10.77 5.87
C THR A 41 7.31 -9.93 6.85
N THR A 42 7.37 -8.63 6.69
CA THR A 42 6.52 -7.66 7.39
C THR A 42 5.33 -7.32 6.51
N PHE A 43 4.12 -7.61 6.98
CA PHE A 43 2.87 -7.26 6.35
C PHE A 43 2.29 -6.01 6.97
N LEU A 44 1.96 -5.01 6.15
CA LEU A 44 1.38 -3.75 6.56
C LEU A 44 -0.02 -3.63 5.97
N ASN A 45 -1.03 -3.72 6.82
CA ASN A 45 -2.43 -3.60 6.42
C ASN A 45 -2.81 -2.12 6.29
N VAL A 46 -2.75 -1.60 5.08
CA VAL A 46 -3.01 -0.17 4.82
C VAL A 46 -4.49 0.20 4.86
N GLY A 47 -5.38 -0.78 4.82
CA GLY A 47 -6.83 -0.54 4.96
C GLY A 47 -7.24 0.06 6.30
N SER A 48 -6.39 -0.03 7.34
CA SER A 48 -6.59 0.63 8.63
C SER A 48 -6.11 2.10 8.64
N LEU A 49 -5.37 2.52 7.61
CA LEU A 49 -4.88 3.89 7.48
C LEU A 49 -5.90 4.72 6.71
N HIS A 50 -6.36 5.80 7.32
CA HIS A 50 -7.24 6.75 6.65
C HIS A 50 -6.45 7.50 5.59
N THR A 51 -6.70 7.19 4.33
CA THR A 51 -6.13 7.90 3.17
C THR A 51 -7.17 8.81 2.56
N LYS A 52 -6.76 10.01 2.16
CA LYS A 52 -7.63 10.91 1.39
C LYS A 52 -7.83 10.31 0.00
N ARG A 53 -9.02 10.46 -0.58
CA ARG A 53 -9.27 10.11 -1.98
C ARG A 53 -8.30 10.88 -2.89
N GLY A 54 -7.73 10.20 -3.87
CA GLY A 54 -6.72 10.77 -4.75
C GLY A 54 -5.35 10.98 -4.12
N GLY A 55 -5.11 10.51 -2.89
CA GLY A 55 -3.79 10.56 -2.27
C GLY A 55 -2.79 9.66 -2.99
N SER A 56 -1.54 10.12 -3.13
CA SER A 56 -0.45 9.30 -3.70
C SER A 56 0.03 8.24 -2.72
N LEU A 57 0.69 7.21 -3.24
CA LEU A 57 1.34 6.19 -2.41
C LEU A 57 2.35 6.81 -1.43
N GLU A 58 3.06 7.87 -1.82
CA GLU A 58 3.96 8.58 -0.92
C GLU A 58 3.26 9.05 0.36
N TYR A 59 2.06 9.62 0.23
CA TYR A 59 1.28 10.07 1.39
C TYR A 59 0.89 8.90 2.31
N LEU A 60 0.57 7.74 1.73
CA LEU A 60 0.29 6.52 2.47
C LEU A 60 1.54 6.06 3.25
N LEU A 61 2.69 5.98 2.58
CA LEU A 61 3.93 5.50 3.19
C LEU A 61 4.41 6.37 4.35
N ARG A 62 4.17 7.67 4.30
CA ARG A 62 4.49 8.59 5.41
C ARG A 62 3.71 8.28 6.70
N LYS A 63 2.55 7.61 6.59
CA LYS A 63 1.75 7.18 7.74
C LYS A 63 2.17 5.81 8.27
N VAL A 64 3.00 5.09 7.54
CA VAL A 64 3.49 3.77 7.96
C VAL A 64 4.63 3.96 8.96
N PRO A 65 4.53 3.39 10.17
CA PRO A 65 5.60 3.48 11.16
C PRO A 65 6.88 2.83 10.64
N GLY A 66 8.01 3.49 10.86
CA GLY A 66 9.33 3.03 10.41
C GLY A 66 9.67 3.36 8.95
N MET A 67 8.71 3.82 8.14
CA MET A 67 8.93 4.19 6.75
C MET A 67 9.34 5.66 6.64
N ARG A 68 10.39 5.93 5.86
CA ARG A 68 10.85 7.30 5.55
C ARG A 68 11.18 7.41 4.08
N TYR A 69 10.66 8.44 3.45
CA TYR A 69 10.97 8.79 2.07
C TYR A 69 11.64 10.16 2.02
N ASP A 70 12.84 10.20 1.44
CA ASP A 70 13.57 11.42 1.17
C ASP A 70 13.35 11.84 -0.29
N ARG A 71 12.69 12.96 -0.48
CA ARG A 71 12.38 13.50 -1.82
C ARG A 71 13.59 14.01 -2.56
N VAL A 72 14.63 14.46 -1.84
CA VAL A 72 15.84 15.03 -2.44
C VAL A 72 16.68 13.93 -3.06
N THR A 73 16.89 12.84 -2.32
CA THR A 73 17.69 11.70 -2.78
C THR A 73 16.86 10.63 -3.49
N GLY A 74 15.52 10.71 -3.42
CA GLY A 74 14.61 9.69 -3.96
C GLY A 74 14.68 8.36 -3.22
N ARG A 75 15.31 8.32 -2.04
CA ARG A 75 15.51 7.08 -1.26
C ARG A 75 14.35 6.81 -0.34
N LEU A 76 13.92 5.55 -0.32
CA LEU A 76 12.95 5.03 0.62
C LEU A 76 13.66 4.12 1.62
N THR A 77 13.39 4.29 2.91
CA THR A 77 13.98 3.47 3.98
C THR A 77 12.90 2.91 4.88
N TYR A 78 13.12 1.72 5.41
CA TYR A 78 12.27 1.10 6.42
C TYR A 78 13.12 0.68 7.62
N ASN A 79 12.79 1.18 8.81
CA ASN A 79 13.56 0.98 10.04
C ASN A 79 15.06 1.27 9.87
N GLY A 80 15.41 2.30 9.07
CA GLY A 80 16.79 2.70 8.79
C GLY A 80 17.47 1.92 7.66
N LYS A 81 16.90 0.79 7.18
CA LYS A 81 17.44 0.04 6.06
C LYS A 81 16.91 0.59 4.72
N PRO A 82 17.73 0.75 3.68
CA PRO A 82 17.28 1.22 2.38
C PRO A 82 16.45 0.16 1.66
N LEU A 83 15.34 0.59 1.08
CA LEU A 83 14.54 -0.23 0.15
C LEU A 83 15.13 -0.05 -1.25
N VAL A 84 15.56 -1.15 -1.85
CA VAL A 84 16.25 -1.14 -3.16
C VAL A 84 15.29 -1.51 -4.29
N LYS A 85 14.35 -2.40 -4.02
CA LYS A 85 13.39 -2.90 -5.01
C LYS A 85 11.97 -2.56 -4.65
N ILE A 86 11.19 -2.26 -5.68
CA ILE A 86 9.76 -2.02 -5.57
C ILE A 86 9.01 -2.93 -6.54
N ASN A 87 8.12 -3.73 -6.01
CA ASN A 87 7.31 -4.67 -6.76
C ASN A 87 5.83 -4.30 -6.69
N LEU A 88 5.09 -4.71 -7.70
CA LEU A 88 3.64 -4.65 -7.75
C LEU A 88 3.10 -6.06 -7.95
N ASN A 89 2.38 -6.57 -6.96
CA ASN A 89 1.84 -7.94 -6.97
C ASN A 89 2.90 -9.00 -7.32
N GLY A 90 4.13 -8.82 -6.81
CA GLY A 90 5.26 -9.73 -7.04
C GLY A 90 6.12 -9.44 -8.26
N SER A 91 5.68 -8.58 -9.19
CA SER A 91 6.46 -8.19 -10.39
C SER A 91 7.17 -6.86 -10.19
N THR A 92 8.33 -6.68 -10.81
CA THR A 92 9.08 -5.41 -10.72
C THR A 92 8.23 -4.24 -11.24
N PHE A 93 8.17 -3.16 -10.47
CA PHE A 93 7.36 -2.00 -10.81
C PHE A 93 8.23 -0.79 -11.17
N MET A 94 7.89 -0.12 -12.28
CA MET A 94 8.57 1.10 -12.74
C MET A 94 10.10 0.98 -12.83
N GLY A 95 10.63 -0.20 -13.21
CA GLY A 95 12.06 -0.41 -13.31
C GLY A 95 12.83 -0.16 -12.00
N ASN A 96 12.20 -0.37 -10.85
CA ASN A 96 12.71 -0.05 -9.51
C ASN A 96 12.94 1.45 -9.25
N ASN A 97 12.37 2.34 -10.07
CA ASN A 97 12.42 3.77 -9.80
C ASN A 97 11.37 4.13 -8.73
N ILE A 98 11.84 4.26 -7.49
CA ILE A 98 10.99 4.49 -6.32
C ILE A 98 10.17 5.78 -6.47
N ALA A 99 10.77 6.87 -6.90
CA ALA A 99 10.09 8.15 -7.02
C ALA A 99 8.92 8.07 -8.02
N ARG A 100 9.16 7.43 -9.18
CA ARG A 100 8.10 7.21 -10.20
C ARG A 100 7.01 6.27 -9.69
N ALA A 101 7.39 5.19 -9.02
CA ALA A 101 6.43 4.25 -8.46
C ALA A 101 5.51 4.92 -7.41
N LEU A 102 6.07 5.78 -6.56
CA LEU A 102 5.30 6.52 -5.55
C LEU A 102 4.34 7.53 -6.17
N ALA A 103 4.74 8.15 -7.29
CA ALA A 103 3.89 9.10 -8.02
C ALA A 103 2.81 8.38 -8.85
N ALA A 104 3.12 7.22 -9.40
CA ALA A 104 2.25 6.46 -10.28
C ALA A 104 1.07 5.81 -9.57
N MET A 105 1.26 5.38 -8.31
CA MET A 105 0.28 4.57 -7.58
C MET A 105 -0.61 5.43 -6.68
N PRO A 106 -1.94 5.38 -6.86
CA PRO A 106 -2.86 5.98 -5.91
C PRO A 106 -2.93 5.16 -4.61
N ALA A 107 -2.97 5.85 -3.48
CA ALA A 107 -3.01 5.20 -2.16
C ALA A 107 -4.23 4.28 -1.99
N GLU A 108 -5.35 4.63 -2.61
CA GLU A 108 -6.60 3.86 -2.53
C GLU A 108 -6.55 2.53 -3.27
N ALA A 109 -5.66 2.39 -4.27
CA ALA A 109 -5.46 1.13 -4.98
C ALA A 109 -4.75 0.07 -4.14
N VAL A 110 -4.06 0.48 -3.07
CA VAL A 110 -3.26 -0.41 -2.25
C VAL A 110 -4.13 -1.15 -1.23
N SER A 111 -4.02 -2.47 -1.20
CA SER A 111 -4.66 -3.32 -0.19
C SER A 111 -3.72 -3.60 0.97
N GLN A 112 -2.48 -3.96 0.65
CA GLN A 112 -1.47 -4.36 1.61
C GLN A 112 -0.08 -4.05 1.07
N LEU A 113 0.86 -3.77 1.96
CA LEU A 113 2.28 -3.68 1.64
C LEU A 113 3.00 -4.86 2.29
N LYS A 114 3.93 -5.46 1.58
CA LYS A 114 4.82 -6.50 2.11
C LYS A 114 6.25 -5.99 2.02
N ILE A 115 6.98 -6.13 3.09
CA ILE A 115 8.40 -5.79 3.14
C ILE A 115 9.15 -7.07 3.51
N TYR A 116 10.09 -7.47 2.69
CA TYR A 116 10.89 -8.66 2.90
C TYR A 116 12.31 -8.47 2.37
N ASP A 117 13.23 -9.20 2.96
CA ASP A 117 14.61 -9.26 2.48
C ASP A 117 14.67 -10.23 1.31
N LEU A 118 15.16 -9.77 0.16
CA LEU A 118 15.40 -10.61 -1.00
C LEU A 118 16.82 -11.16 -0.88
N LEU A 119 16.92 -12.47 -0.78
CA LEU A 119 18.21 -13.15 -0.84
C LEU A 119 18.90 -12.79 -2.15
N SER A 120 20.19 -12.46 -2.11
CA SER A 120 20.97 -12.19 -3.30
C SER A 120 20.95 -13.40 -4.24
N THR A 121 21.24 -13.17 -5.51
CA THR A 121 21.30 -14.28 -6.49
C THR A 121 22.38 -15.28 -6.10
N LEU A 122 23.47 -14.80 -5.51
CA LEU A 122 24.56 -15.62 -5.04
C LEU A 122 24.14 -16.44 -3.80
N GLU A 123 23.47 -15.84 -2.85
CA GLU A 123 22.97 -16.50 -1.64
C GLU A 123 21.93 -17.57 -1.97
N LYS A 124 21.05 -17.31 -2.95
CA LYS A 124 20.10 -18.32 -3.46
C LYS A 124 20.81 -19.53 -4.10
N ALA A 125 21.93 -19.29 -4.78
CA ALA A 125 22.67 -20.34 -5.49
C ALA A 125 23.61 -21.13 -4.57
N THR A 126 24.22 -20.48 -3.58
CA THR A 126 25.27 -21.07 -2.73
C THR A 126 24.81 -21.39 -1.32
N GLY A 127 23.70 -20.81 -0.87
CA GLY A 127 23.21 -20.89 0.52
C GLY A 127 24.11 -20.15 1.53
N VAL A 128 25.10 -19.39 1.04
CA VAL A 128 26.02 -18.61 1.88
C VAL A 128 25.54 -17.17 1.90
N THR A 129 25.31 -16.64 3.11
CA THR A 129 24.88 -15.25 3.30
C THR A 129 26.05 -14.32 2.95
N ASP A 130 25.89 -13.53 1.89
CA ASP A 130 26.87 -12.52 1.48
C ASP A 130 26.73 -11.18 2.24
N GLY A 131 25.77 -11.09 3.13
CA GLY A 131 25.49 -9.90 3.93
C GLY A 131 24.82 -8.75 3.17
N LEU A 132 24.58 -8.92 1.88
CA LEU A 132 23.93 -7.94 1.00
C LEU A 132 22.42 -8.20 0.95
N GLN A 133 21.72 -7.95 2.07
CA GLN A 133 20.26 -8.06 2.11
C GLN A 133 19.63 -6.85 1.43
N GLU A 134 18.99 -7.09 0.30
CA GLU A 134 18.21 -6.07 -0.41
C GLU A 134 16.76 -6.07 0.07
N LEU A 135 16.38 -5.03 0.79
CA LEU A 135 15.02 -4.87 1.28
C LEU A 135 14.09 -4.52 0.10
N THR A 136 13.06 -5.33 -0.08
CA THR A 136 12.08 -5.19 -1.16
C THR A 136 10.73 -4.79 -0.61
N LEU A 137 10.09 -3.79 -1.24
CA LEU A 137 8.72 -3.40 -1.01
C LEU A 137 7.83 -3.98 -2.10
N ASP A 138 6.91 -4.87 -1.76
CA ASP A 138 5.90 -5.39 -2.66
C ASP A 138 4.53 -4.77 -2.32
N ILE A 139 3.95 -4.11 -3.31
CA ILE A 139 2.67 -3.42 -3.22
C ILE A 139 1.59 -4.38 -3.73
N GLN A 140 0.69 -4.77 -2.86
CA GLN A 140 -0.47 -5.55 -3.24
C GLN A 140 -1.64 -4.62 -3.55
N THR A 141 -2.22 -4.74 -4.74
CA THR A 141 -3.39 -3.94 -5.13
C THR A 141 -4.69 -4.64 -4.77
N LYS A 142 -5.74 -3.86 -4.65
CA LYS A 142 -7.10 -4.38 -4.50
C LYS A 142 -7.59 -4.92 -5.84
N ALA A 143 -8.44 -5.95 -5.80
CA ALA A 143 -8.99 -6.58 -7.01
C ALA A 143 -9.79 -5.60 -7.89
N GLU A 144 -10.44 -4.61 -7.29
CA GLU A 144 -11.21 -3.57 -8.00
C GLU A 144 -10.36 -2.67 -8.89
N PHE A 145 -9.02 -2.62 -8.66
CA PHE A 145 -8.07 -1.89 -9.49
C PHE A 145 -7.42 -2.73 -10.59
N ASN A 146 -7.91 -3.94 -10.82
CA ASN A 146 -7.48 -4.76 -11.94
C ASN A 146 -7.96 -4.17 -13.27
N GLY A 147 -7.03 -3.85 -14.16
CA GLY A 147 -7.30 -3.14 -15.41
C GLY A 147 -7.56 -1.65 -15.24
N ALA A 148 -7.40 -1.11 -14.02
CA ALA A 148 -7.60 0.31 -13.79
C ALA A 148 -6.51 1.16 -14.47
N VAL A 149 -6.95 2.29 -15.00
CA VAL A 149 -6.08 3.33 -15.52
C VAL A 149 -5.99 4.43 -14.47
N THR A 150 -4.77 4.75 -14.04
CA THR A 150 -4.52 5.85 -13.12
C THR A 150 -3.77 6.96 -13.83
N THR A 151 -4.18 8.19 -13.60
CA THR A 151 -3.56 9.38 -14.20
C THR A 151 -3.09 10.29 -13.09
N ASN A 152 -1.85 10.74 -13.19
CA ASN A 152 -1.27 11.75 -12.31
C ASN A 152 -0.78 12.91 -13.17
N VAL A 153 -1.37 14.08 -12.97
CA VAL A 153 -0.98 15.30 -13.68
C VAL A 153 -0.52 16.30 -12.63
N LYS A 154 0.65 16.85 -12.83
CA LYS A 154 1.27 17.83 -11.97
C LYS A 154 1.69 19.03 -12.83
N ALA A 155 1.24 20.21 -12.47
CA ALA A 155 1.62 21.46 -13.11
C ALA A 155 2.10 22.40 -12.00
N GLU A 156 3.36 22.81 -12.07
CA GLU A 156 3.99 23.70 -11.11
C GLU A 156 4.51 24.94 -11.84
N HIS A 157 3.98 26.07 -11.48
CA HIS A 157 4.38 27.36 -12.03
C HIS A 157 4.94 28.24 -10.91
N GLY A 158 6.12 28.76 -11.12
CA GLY A 158 6.82 29.65 -10.19
C GLY A 158 7.00 31.05 -10.74
N THR A 159 7.58 31.91 -9.94
CA THR A 159 8.01 33.24 -10.34
C THR A 159 9.12 33.17 -11.41
N GLN A 160 9.29 34.22 -12.22
CA GLN A 160 10.30 34.29 -13.30
C GLN A 160 10.10 33.27 -14.42
N GLY A 161 8.86 32.86 -14.70
CA GLY A 161 8.54 31.92 -15.78
C GLY A 161 8.99 30.47 -15.53
N ARG A 162 9.35 30.13 -14.32
CA ARG A 162 9.71 28.73 -13.95
C ARG A 162 8.49 27.84 -14.02
N ARG A 163 8.64 26.67 -14.65
CA ARG A 163 7.59 25.66 -14.75
C ARG A 163 8.16 24.26 -14.61
N ASN A 164 7.34 23.38 -14.09
CA ASN A 164 7.62 21.95 -13.97
C ASN A 164 6.31 21.17 -14.13
N ASP A 165 6.07 20.73 -15.34
CA ASP A 165 4.84 20.05 -15.72
C ASP A 165 5.14 18.57 -15.94
N SER A 166 4.31 17.69 -15.42
CA SER A 166 4.43 16.26 -15.63
C SER A 166 3.06 15.59 -15.72
N ALA A 167 2.95 14.63 -16.60
CA ALA A 167 1.80 13.77 -16.73
C ALA A 167 2.25 12.31 -16.74
N LEU A 168 1.60 11.50 -15.95
CA LEU A 168 1.88 10.07 -15.86
C LEU A 168 0.56 9.31 -15.94
N LEU A 169 0.45 8.43 -16.91
CA LEU A 169 -0.68 7.53 -17.11
C LEU A 169 -0.20 6.10 -16.86
N ASN A 170 -0.90 5.37 -16.02
CA ASN A 170 -0.54 4.00 -15.69
C ASN A 170 -1.75 3.09 -15.86
N TRP A 171 -1.53 1.97 -16.49
CA TRP A 171 -2.47 0.87 -16.57
C TRP A 171 -1.96 -0.27 -15.68
N LEU A 172 -2.79 -0.69 -14.73
CA LEU A 172 -2.44 -1.65 -13.69
C LEU A 172 -3.24 -2.95 -13.89
N ARG A 173 -2.56 -4.09 -13.77
CA ARG A 173 -3.17 -5.42 -13.77
C ARG A 173 -2.87 -6.16 -12.47
N SER A 174 -3.80 -7.01 -12.03
CA SER A 174 -3.67 -7.78 -10.79
C SER A 174 -2.59 -8.86 -10.84
N ASN A 175 -2.21 -9.32 -12.03
CA ASN A 175 -1.13 -10.29 -12.25
C ASN A 175 0.28 -9.67 -12.14
N GLY A 176 0.39 -8.37 -11.79
CA GLY A 176 1.66 -7.66 -11.70
C GLY A 176 2.11 -7.03 -13.00
N GLU A 177 1.41 -7.25 -14.11
CA GLU A 177 1.66 -6.51 -15.35
C GLU A 177 1.27 -5.04 -15.17
N SER A 178 2.09 -4.15 -15.66
CA SER A 178 1.80 -2.73 -15.66
C SER A 178 2.40 -2.07 -16.90
N MET A 179 1.68 -1.07 -17.39
CA MET A 179 2.17 -0.22 -18.48
C MET A 179 2.07 1.23 -18.04
N SER A 180 3.13 1.98 -18.26
CA SER A 180 3.21 3.38 -17.88
C SER A 180 3.65 4.23 -19.04
N LEU A 181 2.94 5.33 -19.24
CA LEU A 181 3.27 6.38 -20.18
C LEU A 181 3.49 7.66 -19.41
N GLY A 182 4.68 8.23 -19.52
CA GLY A 182 5.04 9.46 -18.81
C GLY A 182 5.58 10.53 -19.74
N ALA A 183 5.16 11.76 -19.52
CA ALA A 183 5.72 12.95 -20.13
C ALA A 183 6.04 13.98 -19.05
N ALA A 184 7.19 14.62 -19.14
CA ALA A 184 7.58 15.68 -18.24
C ALA A 184 8.28 16.80 -19.02
N SER A 185 8.00 18.04 -18.65
CA SER A 185 8.64 19.22 -19.19
C SER A 185 9.03 20.16 -18.04
N SER A 186 10.28 20.54 -17.96
CA SER A 186 10.78 21.42 -16.89
C SER A 186 11.77 22.44 -17.46
N ASN A 187 11.65 23.68 -17.00
CA ASN A 187 12.66 24.72 -17.23
C ASN A 187 13.31 25.18 -15.92
N LEU A 188 13.27 24.35 -14.89
CA LEU A 188 14.00 24.60 -13.66
C LEU A 188 15.51 24.48 -13.95
N GLU A 189 16.26 25.54 -13.69
CA GLU A 189 17.72 25.48 -13.78
C GLU A 189 18.23 24.42 -12.81
N SER A 190 18.93 23.42 -13.36
CA SER A 190 19.84 22.60 -12.57
C SER A 190 20.98 23.53 -12.11
N THR A 191 21.16 23.68 -10.82
CA THR A 191 22.14 24.59 -10.20
C THR A 191 23.61 24.29 -10.55
N THR A 192 23.88 23.43 -11.54
CA THR A 192 25.24 23.01 -11.90
C THR A 192 25.80 23.63 -13.17
N ALA A 193 25.02 24.33 -13.99
CA ALA A 193 25.57 25.06 -15.15
C ALA A 193 24.50 26.02 -15.70
N GLY A 194 24.82 27.28 -15.73
CA GLY A 194 24.00 28.42 -16.16
C GLY A 194 23.52 28.42 -17.62
N ASN A 195 22.81 27.43 -18.03
CA ASN A 195 22.01 27.39 -19.24
C ASN A 195 20.66 26.82 -18.91
N GLY A 196 19.61 27.59 -19.02
CA GLY A 196 18.22 27.17 -18.85
C GLY A 196 17.88 26.03 -19.82
N ASN A 197 18.05 24.80 -19.40
CA ASN A 197 17.77 23.62 -20.19
C ASN A 197 16.31 23.24 -20.03
N TYR A 198 15.53 23.34 -21.11
CA TYR A 198 14.24 22.69 -21.19
C TYR A 198 14.48 21.18 -21.28
N THR A 199 14.10 20.46 -20.24
CA THR A 199 14.18 19.00 -20.27
C THR A 199 12.78 18.47 -20.58
N ASN A 200 12.63 17.92 -21.77
CA ASN A 200 11.45 17.14 -22.15
C ASN A 200 11.80 15.66 -22.06
N MET A 201 11.12 14.94 -21.20
CA MET A 201 11.32 13.52 -21.00
C MET A 201 10.05 12.77 -21.38
N PHE A 202 10.18 11.79 -22.24
CA PHE A 202 9.13 10.87 -22.59
C PHE A 202 9.56 9.45 -22.25
N SER A 203 8.74 8.70 -21.54
CA SER A 203 9.07 7.33 -21.16
C SER A 203 7.87 6.41 -21.30
N ILE A 204 8.15 5.21 -21.78
CA ILE A 204 7.21 4.09 -21.84
C ILE A 204 7.86 2.95 -21.08
N ASP A 205 7.23 2.50 -20.01
CA ASP A 205 7.67 1.35 -19.24
C ASP A 205 6.57 0.31 -19.24
N GLY A 206 6.92 -0.93 -19.50
CA GLY A 206 6.02 -2.08 -19.44
C GLY A 206 6.69 -3.24 -18.71
N THR A 207 5.95 -3.92 -17.86
CA THR A 207 6.36 -5.15 -17.19
C THR A 207 5.45 -6.28 -17.65
N LYS A 208 6.02 -7.39 -18.06
CA LYS A 208 5.34 -8.66 -18.39
C LYS A 208 5.40 -9.58 -17.21
#